data_ae9af79d13a683073f54cb76bc01d7e9
#
_entry.id   ae9af79d13a683073f54cb76bc01d7e9
#
_cell.length_a   1.000
_cell.length_b   1.000
_cell.length_c   1.000
_cell.angle_alpha   90.00
_cell.angle_beta   90.00
_cell.angle_gamma   90.00
#
_symmetry.space_group_name_H-M   'P 1'
#
loop_
_entity.id
_entity.type
_entity.pdbx_description
1 polymer ?
#
loop_
_entity_poly.entity_id
_entity_poly.type
_entity_poly.pdbx_seq_one_letter_code
_entity_poly.pdbx_strand_id
1 'polypeptide(L)'
;SLVRWTGTNHTVCSDLLVIEDLKAGLKGSSMLEVLSLGNDAWVAVVQVQPSAEQLINHTLSEAEEKVDGLPRIFGVKDSGEKTKIPTQDTIIQNKSLLAFATIGKHTFSRISRAAGHNPPKYPESPRVLIFGATRLGRQIARSYIEEGCRVTVISESLEEANALAGSEYGNTELLDSIHGNPLDA
;
A
#
# COMPACT_ATOMS: atom_id res chain seq x y z
N SER A 1 26.16 -0.17 -13.57
CA SER A 1 24.93 -0.89 -13.92
C SER A 1 24.76 -0.89 -15.43
N LEU A 2 24.21 -1.95 -16.00
CA LEU A 2 23.94 -2.11 -17.45
C LEU A 2 23.17 -0.93 -18.05
N VAL A 3 22.29 -0.31 -17.29
CA VAL A 3 21.48 0.87 -17.67
C VAL A 3 22.33 2.06 -18.08
N ARG A 4 23.41 2.36 -17.36
CA ARG A 4 24.34 3.45 -17.74
C ARG A 4 25.11 3.16 -19.01
N TRP A 5 25.31 1.88 -19.30
CA TRP A 5 26.11 1.44 -20.46
C TRP A 5 25.31 1.51 -21.77
N THR A 6 23.98 1.34 -21.70
CA THR A 6 23.08 1.37 -22.86
C THR A 6 22.56 2.76 -23.21
N GLY A 7 22.90 3.80 -22.44
CA GLY A 7 22.37 5.15 -22.64
C GLY A 7 20.86 5.29 -22.41
N THR A 8 20.26 4.32 -21.74
CA THR A 8 18.82 4.33 -21.45
C THR A 8 18.51 5.36 -20.37
N ASN A 9 17.61 6.30 -20.64
CA ASN A 9 17.22 7.34 -19.72
C ASN A 9 16.15 6.86 -18.70
N HIS A 10 15.39 5.82 -19.04
CA HIS A 10 14.36 5.26 -18.21
C HIS A 10 14.42 3.74 -18.21
N THR A 11 14.45 3.15 -17.04
CA THR A 11 14.38 1.69 -16.84
C THR A 11 13.29 1.39 -15.85
N VAL A 12 12.36 0.54 -16.23
CA VAL A 12 11.30 0.03 -15.36
C VAL A 12 11.69 -1.37 -14.91
N CYS A 13 11.80 -1.57 -13.61
CA CYS A 13 11.97 -2.88 -13.00
C CYS A 13 10.61 -3.36 -12.49
N SER A 14 10.04 -4.38 -13.11
CA SER A 14 8.73 -4.92 -12.75
C SER A 14 8.64 -5.35 -11.28
N ASP A 15 9.70 -5.95 -10.76
CA ASP A 15 9.73 -6.41 -9.37
C ASP A 15 9.64 -5.23 -8.38
N LEU A 16 10.29 -4.10 -8.70
CA LEU A 16 10.22 -2.88 -7.86
C LEU A 16 8.81 -2.29 -7.85
N LEU A 17 8.13 -2.25 -9.01
CA LEU A 17 6.75 -1.79 -9.08
C LEU A 17 5.81 -2.67 -8.24
N VAL A 18 5.95 -3.98 -8.33
CA VAL A 18 5.15 -4.92 -7.51
C VAL A 18 5.40 -4.71 -6.03
N ILE A 19 6.64 -4.46 -5.61
CA ILE A 19 6.99 -4.19 -4.20
C ILE A 19 6.37 -2.88 -3.72
N GLU A 20 6.45 -1.82 -4.51
CA GLU A 20 5.85 -0.52 -4.20
C GLU A 20 4.33 -0.63 -4.07
N ASP A 21 3.66 -1.31 -5.00
CA ASP A 21 2.21 -1.52 -4.97
C ASP A 21 1.79 -2.37 -3.76
N LEU A 22 2.54 -3.43 -3.44
CA LEU A 22 2.29 -4.26 -2.27
C LEU A 22 2.42 -3.45 -0.97
N LYS A 23 3.46 -2.64 -0.83
CA LYS A 23 3.65 -1.76 0.33
C LYS A 23 2.54 -0.72 0.44
N ALA A 24 2.14 -0.12 -0.68
CA ALA A 24 1.04 0.82 -0.73
C ALA A 24 -0.29 0.17 -0.30
N GLY A 25 -0.58 -1.03 -0.80
CA GLY A 25 -1.76 -1.81 -0.42
C GLY A 25 -1.80 -2.16 1.06
N LEU A 26 -0.66 -2.53 1.66
CA LEU A 26 -0.57 -2.81 3.10
C LEU A 26 -0.79 -1.54 3.95
N LYS A 27 -0.27 -0.40 3.53
CA LYS A 27 -0.49 0.91 4.19
C LYS A 27 -1.96 1.37 4.05
N GLY A 28 -2.58 1.07 2.92
CA GLY A 28 -3.97 1.41 2.58
C GLY A 28 -4.95 0.25 2.76
N SER A 29 -4.84 -0.54 3.82
CA SER A 29 -5.59 -1.81 4.01
C SER A 29 -7.11 -1.70 3.99
N SER A 30 -7.69 -0.50 4.11
CA SER A 30 -9.14 -0.24 3.97
C SER A 30 -9.52 0.26 2.56
N MET A 31 -8.55 0.41 1.66
CA MET A 31 -8.78 0.79 0.28
C MET A 31 -9.12 -0.42 -0.58
N LEU A 32 -9.95 -0.22 -1.59
CA LEU A 32 -10.23 -1.25 -2.61
C LEU A 32 -9.06 -1.37 -3.59
N GLU A 33 -8.48 -0.23 -3.96
CA GLU A 33 -7.37 -0.13 -4.90
C GLU A 33 -6.38 0.92 -4.38
N VAL A 34 -5.09 0.64 -4.51
CA VAL A 34 -4.00 1.58 -4.20
C VAL A 34 -2.93 1.44 -5.27
N LEU A 35 -2.60 2.55 -5.91
CA LEU A 35 -1.51 2.65 -6.88
C LEU A 35 -0.45 3.62 -6.37
N SER A 36 0.79 3.14 -6.24
CA SER A 36 1.93 3.99 -5.91
C SER A 36 2.38 4.79 -7.13
N LEU A 37 2.58 6.09 -6.93
CA LEU A 37 3.17 6.98 -7.94
C LEU A 37 4.64 7.31 -7.60
N GLY A 38 5.18 6.72 -6.53
CA GLY A 38 6.49 7.04 -5.99
C GLY A 38 6.51 8.29 -5.09
N ASN A 39 7.59 8.51 -4.34
CA ASN A 39 7.78 9.68 -3.47
C ASN A 39 6.61 9.94 -2.50
N ASP A 40 6.09 8.88 -1.88
CA ASP A 40 4.93 8.95 -0.97
C ASP A 40 3.65 9.56 -1.59
N ALA A 41 3.51 9.50 -2.91
CA ALA A 41 2.30 9.86 -3.64
C ALA A 41 1.51 8.61 -4.07
N TRP A 42 0.21 8.64 -3.88
CA TRP A 42 -0.68 7.52 -4.21
C TRP A 42 -1.97 8.00 -4.85
N VAL A 43 -2.52 7.12 -5.69
CA VAL A 43 -3.92 7.16 -6.12
C VAL A 43 -4.61 5.97 -5.46
N ALA A 44 -5.79 6.20 -4.89
CA ALA A 44 -6.52 5.13 -4.23
C ALA A 44 -8.03 5.25 -4.41
N VAL A 45 -8.72 4.14 -4.16
CA VAL A 45 -10.18 4.06 -4.19
C VAL A 45 -10.67 3.52 -2.84
N VAL A 46 -11.60 4.23 -2.22
CA VAL A 46 -12.27 3.83 -0.98
C VAL A 46 -13.76 3.69 -1.19
N GLN A 47 -14.38 2.70 -0.55
CA GLN A 47 -15.84 2.57 -0.52
C GLN A 47 -16.42 3.26 0.71
N VAL A 48 -17.43 4.08 0.52
CA VAL A 48 -18.18 4.73 1.60
C VAL A 48 -19.06 3.70 2.31
N GLN A 49 -18.84 3.53 3.61
CA GLN A 49 -19.61 2.62 4.46
C GLN A 49 -20.84 3.30 5.07
N PRO A 50 -21.88 2.55 5.48
CA PRO A 50 -23.08 3.14 6.10
C PRO A 50 -22.82 4.02 7.34
N SER A 51 -21.69 3.82 8.01
CA SER A 51 -21.24 4.56 9.19
C SER A 51 -20.53 5.89 8.87
N ALA A 52 -20.37 6.23 7.58
CA ALA A 52 -19.68 7.45 7.14
C ALA A 52 -20.57 8.70 7.26
N GLU A 53 -21.00 9.06 8.46
CA GLU A 53 -21.95 10.17 8.72
C GLU A 53 -21.46 11.52 8.18
N GLN A 54 -20.15 11.73 8.12
CA GLN A 54 -19.55 12.98 7.64
C GLN A 54 -19.57 13.12 6.11
N LEU A 55 -19.76 12.00 5.39
CA LEU A 55 -19.74 11.97 3.93
C LEU A 55 -21.12 11.71 3.34
N ILE A 56 -21.92 10.79 3.89
CA ILE A 56 -23.18 10.37 3.31
C ILE A 56 -24.20 11.51 3.32
N ASN A 57 -24.88 11.68 2.18
CA ASN A 57 -25.87 12.72 1.93
C ASN A 57 -25.33 14.16 2.00
N HIS A 58 -24.01 14.32 1.97
CA HIS A 58 -23.35 15.63 1.87
C HIS A 58 -22.76 15.80 0.49
N THR A 59 -22.71 17.06 0.05
CA THR A 59 -21.97 17.44 -1.15
C THR A 59 -20.47 17.33 -0.90
N LEU A 60 -19.68 17.26 -1.96
CA LEU A 60 -18.21 17.28 -1.78
C LEU A 60 -17.72 18.51 -1.06
N SER A 61 -18.31 19.68 -1.32
CA SER A 61 -17.98 20.92 -0.61
C SER A 61 -18.23 20.81 0.90
N GLU A 62 -19.38 20.30 1.30
CA GLU A 62 -19.73 20.08 2.70
C GLU A 62 -18.83 19.02 3.37
N ALA A 63 -18.45 17.97 2.63
CA ALA A 63 -17.56 16.93 3.11
C ALA A 63 -16.14 17.48 3.34
N GLU A 64 -15.63 18.33 2.45
CA GLU A 64 -14.33 19.01 2.59
C GLU A 64 -14.30 19.94 3.81
N GLU A 65 -15.41 20.60 4.13
CA GLU A 65 -15.52 21.44 5.33
C GLU A 65 -15.58 20.62 6.62
N LYS A 66 -16.27 19.46 6.60
CA LYS A 66 -16.47 18.59 7.76
C LYS A 66 -15.26 17.74 8.10
N VAL A 67 -14.51 17.33 7.09
CA VAL A 67 -13.35 16.43 7.23
C VAL A 67 -12.08 17.18 6.92
N ASP A 68 -11.43 17.68 7.98
CA ASP A 68 -10.16 18.37 7.84
C ASP A 68 -9.11 17.53 7.10
N GLY A 69 -8.56 18.11 6.02
CA GLY A 69 -7.57 17.46 5.16
C GLY A 69 -8.11 16.26 4.38
N LEU A 70 -9.38 16.28 4.00
CA LEU A 70 -9.92 15.35 3.01
C LEU A 70 -9.11 15.48 1.72
N PRO A 71 -8.56 14.39 1.14
CA PRO A 71 -7.85 14.48 -0.12
C PRO A 71 -8.81 14.86 -1.24
N ARG A 72 -8.29 15.50 -2.28
CA ARG A 72 -9.09 15.85 -3.45
C ARG A 72 -9.65 14.62 -4.14
N ILE A 73 -10.96 14.50 -4.15
CA ILE A 73 -11.70 13.45 -4.84
C ILE A 73 -11.87 13.85 -6.30
N PHE A 74 -11.36 13.04 -7.22
CA PHE A 74 -11.43 13.29 -8.65
C PHE A 74 -12.33 12.29 -9.41
N GLY A 75 -12.82 11.25 -8.72
CA GLY A 75 -13.73 10.28 -9.29
C GLY A 75 -14.75 9.80 -8.26
N VAL A 76 -16.01 9.72 -8.66
CA VAL A 76 -17.09 9.14 -7.86
C VAL A 76 -17.83 8.13 -8.71
N LYS A 77 -18.13 6.97 -8.12
CA LYS A 77 -18.95 5.93 -8.74
C LYS A 77 -20.00 5.47 -7.76
N ASP A 78 -21.25 5.75 -8.04
CA ASP A 78 -22.39 5.26 -7.29
C ASP A 78 -22.76 3.83 -7.71
N SER A 79 -23.47 3.12 -6.86
CA SER A 79 -23.84 1.72 -7.11
C SER A 79 -24.68 1.61 -8.40
N GLY A 80 -24.22 0.78 -9.34
CA GLY A 80 -24.91 0.58 -10.64
C GLY A 80 -24.62 1.66 -11.69
N GLU A 81 -23.89 2.73 -11.35
CA GLU A 81 -23.57 3.82 -12.27
C GLU A 81 -22.15 3.71 -12.84
N LYS A 82 -21.87 4.51 -13.88
CA LYS A 82 -20.51 4.71 -14.39
C LYS A 82 -19.76 5.70 -13.50
N THR A 83 -18.44 5.56 -13.46
CA THR A 83 -17.57 6.55 -12.81
C THR A 83 -17.73 7.90 -13.46
N LYS A 84 -17.92 8.95 -12.65
CA LYS A 84 -18.05 10.35 -13.07
C LYS A 84 -17.00 11.21 -12.40
N ILE A 85 -16.61 12.29 -13.07
CA ILE A 85 -15.81 13.35 -12.48
C ILE A 85 -16.76 14.18 -11.62
N PRO A 86 -16.53 14.29 -10.30
CA PRO A 86 -17.44 15.02 -9.43
C PRO A 86 -17.28 16.54 -9.57
N THR A 87 -18.35 17.25 -9.24
CA THR A 87 -18.36 18.70 -8.97
C THR A 87 -18.48 18.92 -7.46
N GLN A 88 -18.35 20.15 -7.01
CA GLN A 88 -18.54 20.51 -5.60
C GLN A 88 -19.93 20.16 -5.05
N ASP A 89 -20.96 20.20 -5.94
CA ASP A 89 -22.35 19.86 -5.62
C ASP A 89 -22.64 18.35 -5.71
N THR A 90 -21.65 17.52 -6.04
CA THR A 90 -21.85 16.08 -6.11
C THR A 90 -22.11 15.51 -4.72
N ILE A 91 -23.27 14.89 -4.54
CA ILE A 91 -23.69 14.27 -3.29
C ILE A 91 -23.04 12.88 -3.19
N ILE A 92 -22.41 12.61 -2.07
CA ILE A 92 -21.81 11.31 -1.75
C ILE A 92 -22.90 10.39 -1.17
N GLN A 93 -23.03 9.20 -1.73
CA GLN A 93 -24.02 8.21 -1.30
C GLN A 93 -23.37 7.05 -0.53
N ASN A 94 -24.20 6.31 0.19
CA ASN A 94 -23.77 5.03 0.77
C ASN A 94 -23.32 4.08 -0.34
N LYS A 95 -22.21 3.38 -0.12
CA LYS A 95 -21.54 2.48 -1.07
C LYS A 95 -20.92 3.16 -2.31
N SER A 96 -20.93 4.49 -2.39
CA SER A 96 -20.15 5.18 -3.42
C SER A 96 -18.67 4.81 -3.32
N LEU A 97 -18.03 4.67 -4.47
CA LEU A 97 -16.58 4.54 -4.57
C LEU A 97 -15.99 5.94 -4.82
N LEU A 98 -15.04 6.33 -3.99
CA LEU A 98 -14.36 7.62 -4.09
C LEU A 98 -12.92 7.39 -4.54
N ALA A 99 -12.54 7.92 -5.70
CA ALA A 99 -11.17 7.93 -6.19
C ALA A 99 -10.50 9.25 -5.80
N PHE A 100 -9.32 9.17 -5.21
CA PHE A 100 -8.57 10.33 -4.72
C PHE A 100 -7.06 10.18 -4.95
N ALA A 101 -6.35 11.31 -4.96
CA ALA A 101 -4.90 11.36 -4.95
C ALA A 101 -4.41 11.98 -3.65
N THR A 102 -3.30 11.48 -3.12
CA THR A 102 -2.76 11.92 -1.85
C THR A 102 -1.25 11.82 -1.78
N ILE A 103 -0.65 12.58 -0.86
CA ILE A 103 0.76 12.52 -0.49
C ILE A 103 0.83 12.28 1.03
N GLY A 104 1.70 11.35 1.43
CA GLY A 104 1.93 11.01 2.83
C GLY A 104 0.94 10.00 3.42
N LYS A 105 1.48 9.12 4.25
CA LYS A 105 0.79 7.94 4.82
C LYS A 105 -0.41 8.25 5.74
N HIS A 106 -0.44 9.44 6.36
CA HIS A 106 -1.50 9.80 7.30
C HIS A 106 -2.85 10.04 6.63
N THR A 107 -2.85 10.39 5.34
CA THR A 107 -4.06 10.67 4.59
C THR A 107 -4.93 9.42 4.40
N PHE A 108 -4.32 8.24 4.26
CA PHE A 108 -5.08 6.98 4.21
C PHE A 108 -5.93 6.74 5.46
N SER A 109 -5.35 6.92 6.64
CA SER A 109 -6.10 6.74 7.90
C SER A 109 -7.23 7.75 8.05
N ARG A 110 -7.04 8.97 7.55
CA ARG A 110 -8.03 10.04 7.63
C ARG A 110 -9.22 9.78 6.74
N ILE A 111 -8.99 9.52 5.43
CA ILE A 111 -10.07 9.22 4.49
C ILE A 111 -10.77 7.90 4.82
N SER A 112 -10.03 6.88 5.30
CA SER A 112 -10.63 5.63 5.75
C SER A 112 -11.64 5.84 6.86
N ARG A 113 -11.29 6.63 7.88
CA ARG A 113 -12.22 6.94 8.98
C ARG A 113 -13.41 7.75 8.50
N ALA A 114 -13.19 8.77 7.67
CA ALA A 114 -14.26 9.56 7.08
C ALA A 114 -15.22 8.69 6.26
N ALA A 115 -14.69 7.72 5.51
CA ALA A 115 -15.48 6.75 4.76
C ALA A 115 -16.12 5.64 5.62
N GLY A 116 -16.02 5.73 6.95
CA GLY A 116 -16.65 4.80 7.88
C GLY A 116 -15.88 3.52 8.13
N HIS A 117 -14.62 3.43 7.71
CA HIS A 117 -13.75 2.30 8.02
C HIS A 117 -12.99 2.52 9.33
N ASN A 118 -12.55 1.43 9.95
CA ASN A 118 -11.65 1.46 11.11
C ASN A 118 -10.36 0.72 10.77
N PRO A 119 -9.48 1.33 9.97
CA PRO A 119 -8.26 0.67 9.53
C PRO A 119 -7.35 0.38 10.72
N PRO A 120 -6.69 -0.78 10.74
CA PRO A 120 -5.65 -1.03 11.72
C PRO A 120 -4.54 0.02 11.57
N LYS A 121 -3.96 0.42 12.71
CA LYS A 121 -2.81 1.32 12.69
C LYS A 121 -1.61 0.58 12.09
N TYR A 122 -1.15 1.03 10.93
CA TYR A 122 0.08 0.50 10.35
C TYR A 122 1.27 0.89 11.23
N PRO A 123 2.08 -0.07 11.70
CA PRO A 123 3.21 0.23 12.57
C PRO A 123 4.30 1.02 11.83
N GLU A 124 5.05 1.86 12.55
CA GLU A 124 6.17 2.62 11.96
C GLU A 124 7.30 1.69 11.51
N SER A 125 7.58 0.67 12.29
CA SER A 125 8.57 -0.38 11.97
C SER A 125 7.89 -1.74 12.06
N PRO A 126 7.24 -2.21 10.99
CA PRO A 126 6.56 -3.50 10.99
C PRO A 126 7.58 -4.64 11.09
N ARG A 127 7.18 -5.71 11.78
CA ARG A 127 7.86 -7.00 11.65
C ARG A 127 7.27 -7.72 10.45
N VAL A 128 8.11 -8.08 9.50
CA VAL A 128 7.69 -8.65 8.22
C VAL A 128 8.02 -10.13 8.18
N LEU A 129 7.04 -10.95 7.86
CA LEU A 129 7.22 -12.38 7.65
C LEU A 129 6.98 -12.68 6.17
N ILE A 130 7.93 -13.35 5.54
CA ILE A 130 7.89 -13.70 4.12
C ILE A 130 8.00 -15.21 3.99
N PHE A 131 7.06 -15.80 3.26
CA PHE A 131 7.11 -17.21 2.90
C PHE A 131 7.73 -17.37 1.49
N GLY A 132 8.87 -18.07 1.42
CA GLY A 132 9.64 -18.31 0.21
C GLY A 132 10.78 -17.31 0.01
N ALA A 133 12.02 -17.83 -0.04
CA ALA A 133 13.21 -17.06 -0.37
C ALA A 133 13.42 -16.95 -1.88
N THR A 134 12.33 -16.90 -2.65
CA THR A 134 12.35 -16.66 -4.10
C THR A 134 13.00 -15.33 -4.44
N ARG A 135 13.28 -15.09 -5.73
CA ARG A 135 13.83 -13.80 -6.17
C ARG A 135 12.98 -12.60 -5.69
N LEU A 136 11.66 -12.69 -5.84
CA LEU A 136 10.74 -11.62 -5.37
C LEU A 136 10.75 -11.53 -3.85
N GLY A 137 10.68 -12.66 -3.13
CA GLY A 137 10.74 -12.69 -1.67
C GLY A 137 12.00 -12.01 -1.11
N ARG A 138 13.16 -12.28 -1.71
CA ARG A 138 14.43 -11.63 -1.34
C ARG A 138 14.42 -10.12 -1.60
N GLN A 139 13.82 -9.68 -2.71
CA GLN A 139 13.72 -8.24 -3.00
C GLN A 139 12.76 -7.52 -2.06
N ILE A 140 11.64 -8.15 -1.68
CA ILE A 140 10.72 -7.65 -0.67
C ILE A 140 11.46 -7.54 0.67
N ALA A 141 12.17 -8.59 1.09
CA ALA A 141 12.96 -8.59 2.32
C ALA A 141 13.96 -7.43 2.35
N ARG A 142 14.74 -7.29 1.28
CA ARG A 142 15.70 -6.22 1.10
C ARG A 142 15.06 -4.84 1.26
N SER A 143 13.94 -4.60 0.58
CA SER A 143 13.24 -3.31 0.61
C SER A 143 12.75 -2.93 2.01
N TYR A 144 12.33 -3.91 2.83
CA TYR A 144 11.95 -3.65 4.22
C TYR A 144 13.14 -3.48 5.16
N ILE A 145 14.23 -4.23 4.94
CA ILE A 145 15.48 -4.07 5.72
C ILE A 145 16.08 -2.67 5.48
N GLU A 146 16.09 -2.18 4.25
CA GLU A 146 16.54 -0.82 3.91
C GLU A 146 15.69 0.27 4.60
N GLU A 147 14.42 -0.01 4.94
CA GLU A 147 13.57 0.85 5.77
C GLU A 147 13.77 0.63 7.28
N GLY A 148 14.72 -0.22 7.70
CA GLY A 148 15.01 -0.51 9.11
C GLY A 148 14.02 -1.49 9.76
N CYS A 149 13.23 -2.21 8.98
CA CYS A 149 12.27 -3.19 9.47
C CYS A 149 12.94 -4.53 9.74
N ARG A 150 12.48 -5.24 10.78
CA ARG A 150 12.90 -6.61 11.02
C ARG A 150 12.13 -7.57 10.13
N VAL A 151 12.85 -8.42 9.39
CA VAL A 151 12.30 -9.36 8.41
C VAL A 151 12.66 -10.79 8.77
N THR A 152 11.69 -11.68 8.78
CA THR A 152 11.90 -13.12 8.88
C THR A 152 11.47 -13.76 7.55
N VAL A 153 12.35 -14.53 6.92
CA VAL A 153 12.04 -15.28 5.70
C VAL A 153 12.08 -16.77 6.02
N ILE A 154 10.98 -17.45 5.73
CA ILE A 154 10.88 -18.92 5.87
C ILE A 154 10.88 -19.53 4.47
N SER A 155 11.80 -20.46 4.20
CA SER A 155 11.88 -21.17 2.93
C SER A 155 11.93 -22.69 3.13
N GLU A 156 11.20 -23.42 2.31
CA GLU A 156 11.27 -24.89 2.26
C GLU A 156 12.57 -25.37 1.61
N SER A 157 13.28 -24.50 0.89
CA SER A 157 14.58 -24.79 0.30
C SER A 157 15.69 -24.38 1.25
N LEU A 158 16.43 -25.36 1.75
CA LEU A 158 17.62 -25.13 2.59
C LEU A 158 18.69 -24.32 1.84
N GLU A 159 18.85 -24.55 0.54
CA GLU A 159 19.79 -23.82 -0.31
C GLU A 159 19.44 -22.33 -0.38
N GLU A 160 18.16 -22.01 -0.63
CA GLU A 160 17.69 -20.62 -0.68
C GLU A 160 17.78 -19.91 0.68
N ALA A 161 17.45 -20.62 1.76
CA ALA A 161 17.58 -20.09 3.11
C ALA A 161 19.04 -19.76 3.45
N ASN A 162 19.97 -20.68 3.14
CA ASN A 162 21.40 -20.48 3.34
C ASN A 162 21.96 -19.36 2.45
N ALA A 163 21.53 -19.29 1.19
CA ALA A 163 21.95 -18.23 0.27
C ALA A 163 21.49 -16.85 0.77
N LEU A 164 20.31 -16.76 1.38
CA LEU A 164 19.82 -15.52 1.97
C LEU A 164 20.59 -15.16 3.25
N ALA A 165 20.84 -16.12 4.14
CA ALA A 165 21.64 -15.93 5.34
C ALA A 165 23.09 -15.53 5.04
N GLY A 166 23.67 -16.01 3.93
CA GLY A 166 25.01 -15.65 3.45
C GLY A 166 25.07 -14.34 2.63
N SER A 167 23.94 -13.68 2.41
CA SER A 167 23.89 -12.42 1.68
C SER A 167 24.44 -11.24 2.50
N GLU A 168 24.64 -10.09 1.85
CA GLU A 168 25.05 -8.84 2.51
C GLU A 168 24.14 -8.40 3.67
N TYR A 169 22.88 -8.86 3.66
CA TYR A 169 21.88 -8.57 4.71
C TYR A 169 21.86 -9.63 5.82
N GLY A 170 22.42 -10.82 5.60
CA GLY A 170 22.41 -11.91 6.57
C GLY A 170 23.20 -11.64 7.85
N ASN A 171 24.13 -10.69 7.81
CA ASN A 171 24.89 -10.24 8.97
C ASN A 171 24.22 -9.10 9.73
N THR A 172 23.01 -8.69 9.33
CA THR A 172 22.25 -7.64 10.03
C THR A 172 21.33 -8.29 11.06
N GLU A 173 21.12 -7.63 12.21
CA GLU A 173 20.14 -8.04 13.20
C GLU A 173 18.69 -7.92 12.71
N LEU A 174 18.51 -7.42 11.48
CA LEU A 174 17.21 -7.16 10.86
C LEU A 174 16.71 -8.36 10.04
N LEU A 175 17.56 -9.34 9.70
CA LEU A 175 17.18 -10.48 8.87
C LEU A 175 17.33 -11.80 9.63
N ASP A 176 16.23 -12.51 9.76
CA ASP A 176 16.21 -13.91 10.19
C ASP A 176 15.85 -14.79 8.96
N SER A 177 16.69 -15.77 8.60
CA SER A 177 16.40 -16.74 7.55
C SER A 177 16.22 -18.13 8.16
N ILE A 178 15.08 -18.75 7.94
CA ILE A 178 14.66 -20.01 8.54
C ILE A 178 14.36 -21.02 7.44
N HIS A 179 14.96 -22.22 7.54
CA HIS A 179 14.56 -23.35 6.75
C HIS A 179 13.38 -24.06 7.45
N GLY A 180 12.27 -24.22 6.75
CA GLY A 180 11.08 -24.89 7.24
C GLY A 180 9.87 -24.73 6.34
N ASN A 181 8.85 -25.56 6.58
CA ASN A 181 7.56 -25.43 5.91
C ASN A 181 6.63 -24.61 6.78
N PRO A 182 6.10 -23.46 6.32
CA PRO A 182 5.20 -22.62 7.09
C PRO A 182 3.84 -23.30 7.41
N LEU A 183 3.55 -24.43 6.75
CA LEU A 183 2.32 -25.19 6.98
C LEU A 183 2.47 -26.32 8.01
N ASP A 184 3.69 -26.57 8.47
CA ASP A 184 4.00 -27.64 9.46
C ASP A 184 3.95 -27.13 10.92
N ALA A 185 3.15 -26.08 11.21
CA ALA A 185 3.03 -25.48 12.53
C ALA A 185 1.89 -26.09 13.34
#